data_c523a225d0da8b127adcc940b1f56127
#
_entry.id   c523a225d0da8b127adcc940b1f56127
#
_cell.length_a   1.000
_cell.length_b   1.000
_cell.length_c   1.000
_cell.angle_alpha   90.00
_cell.angle_beta   90.00
_cell.angle_gamma   90.00
#
_symmetry.space_group_name_H-M   'P 1'
#
loop_
_entity.id
_entity.type
_entity.pdbx_description
1 polymer ?
#
loop_
_entity_poly.entity_id
_entity_poly.type
_entity_poly.pdbx_seq_one_letter_code
_entity_poly.pdbx_strand_id
1 'polypeptide(L)'
;MFRYTVSAEFPDESLASEWLHWLRDGHIDEVLAAGATSAEIVRLDEAVTAFEIRYVFPDRETFKRYEDDHAPRLRAEGVERFPESRGVQ
;
A
#
# COMPACT_ATOMS: atom_id res chain seq x y z
N MET A 1 -15.91 -9.14 -7.51
CA MET A 1 -14.51 -8.91 -7.10
C MET A 1 -14.17 -7.45 -7.25
N PHE A 2 -13.58 -6.85 -6.21
CA PHE A 2 -13.25 -5.43 -6.19
C PHE A 2 -11.74 -5.26 -6.08
N ARG A 3 -11.14 -4.41 -6.93
CA ARG A 3 -9.70 -4.12 -6.91
C ARG A 3 -9.44 -2.74 -6.34
N TYR A 4 -8.42 -2.67 -5.49
CA TYR A 4 -7.95 -1.42 -4.91
C TYR A 4 -6.44 -1.32 -5.13
N THR A 5 -6.00 -0.25 -5.80
CA THR A 5 -4.60 -0.07 -6.16
C THR A 5 -4.03 1.16 -5.44
N VAL A 6 -2.89 0.97 -4.81
CA VAL A 6 -2.12 2.04 -4.19
C VAL A 6 -0.83 2.23 -4.98
N SER A 7 -0.55 3.46 -5.40
CA SER A 7 0.67 3.79 -6.15
C SER A 7 1.60 4.64 -5.31
N ALA A 8 2.90 4.44 -5.47
CA ALA A 8 3.91 5.26 -4.79
C ALA A 8 5.17 5.37 -5.64
N GLU A 9 5.78 6.56 -5.65
CA GLU A 9 7.08 6.83 -6.27
C GLU A 9 8.06 7.30 -5.21
N PHE A 10 9.33 6.89 -5.36
CA PHE A 10 10.40 7.20 -4.41
C PHE A 10 11.56 7.90 -5.12
N PRO A 11 12.29 8.78 -4.42
CA PRO A 11 13.43 9.49 -5.01
C PRO A 11 14.63 8.59 -5.24
N ASP A 12 14.74 7.47 -4.53
CA ASP A 12 15.88 6.55 -4.65
C ASP A 12 15.51 5.12 -4.22
N GLU A 13 16.39 4.19 -4.54
CA GLU A 13 16.22 2.76 -4.24
C GLU A 13 16.26 2.48 -2.73
N SER A 14 17.02 3.25 -1.98
CA SER A 14 17.14 3.03 -0.54
C SER A 14 15.80 3.27 0.17
N LEU A 15 15.13 4.35 -0.17
CA LEU A 15 13.83 4.67 0.41
C LEU A 15 12.75 3.69 -0.09
N ALA A 16 12.79 3.31 -1.36
CA ALA A 16 11.88 2.31 -1.91
C ALA A 16 12.04 0.97 -1.18
N SER A 17 13.28 0.55 -0.93
CA SER A 17 13.57 -0.68 -0.21
C SER A 17 13.03 -0.66 1.23
N GLU A 18 13.18 0.47 1.91
CA GLU A 18 12.64 0.70 3.25
C GLU A 18 11.11 0.54 3.26
N TRP A 19 10.44 1.13 2.26
CA TRP A 19 8.99 1.04 2.11
C TRP A 19 8.53 -0.40 1.84
N LEU A 20 9.21 -1.11 0.95
CA LEU A 20 8.90 -2.51 0.65
C LEU A 20 9.04 -3.39 1.88
N HIS A 21 10.09 -3.15 2.67
CA HIS A 21 10.30 -3.87 3.92
C HIS A 21 9.17 -3.61 4.92
N TRP A 22 8.77 -2.35 5.06
CA TRP A 22 7.66 -1.97 5.93
C TRP A 22 6.35 -2.63 5.50
N LEU A 23 6.06 -2.68 4.19
CA LEU A 23 4.87 -3.35 3.66
C LEU A 23 4.83 -4.82 4.05
N ARG A 24 5.96 -5.50 3.90
CA ARG A 24 6.07 -6.94 4.17
C ARG A 24 6.12 -7.26 5.66
N ASP A 25 6.49 -6.30 6.47
CA ASP A 25 6.64 -6.47 7.92
C ASP A 25 5.36 -6.13 8.69
N GLY A 26 4.22 -6.41 8.11
CA GLY A 26 2.93 -6.33 8.79
C GLY A 26 1.87 -5.46 8.16
N HIS A 27 2.22 -4.43 7.36
CA HIS A 27 1.22 -3.54 6.78
C HIS A 27 0.25 -4.27 5.85
N ILE A 28 0.80 -5.06 4.92
CA ILE A 28 -0.04 -5.86 3.99
C ILE A 28 -0.89 -6.85 4.76
N ASP A 29 -0.32 -7.49 5.78
CA ASP A 29 -1.06 -8.45 6.63
C ASP A 29 -2.26 -7.79 7.30
N GLU A 30 -2.14 -6.55 7.74
CA GLU A 30 -3.26 -5.80 8.33
C GLU A 30 -4.37 -5.54 7.31
N VAL A 31 -4.02 -5.22 6.07
CA VAL A 31 -5.01 -5.03 5.00
C VAL A 31 -5.72 -6.35 4.69
N LEU A 32 -4.98 -7.45 4.63
CA LEU A 32 -5.55 -8.78 4.43
C LEU A 32 -6.50 -9.16 5.58
N ALA A 33 -6.09 -8.90 6.82
CA ALA A 33 -6.92 -9.17 8.00
C ALA A 33 -8.20 -8.31 8.00
N ALA A 34 -8.15 -7.14 7.37
CA ALA A 34 -9.28 -6.23 7.29
C ALA A 34 -10.25 -6.55 6.14
N GLY A 35 -10.00 -7.60 5.37
CA GLY A 35 -10.95 -8.09 4.37
C GLY A 35 -10.42 -8.34 2.96
N ALA A 36 -9.21 -7.92 2.63
CA ALA A 36 -8.62 -8.22 1.32
C ALA A 36 -8.33 -9.71 1.21
N THR A 37 -8.53 -10.28 0.03
CA THR A 37 -8.26 -11.70 -0.22
C THR A 37 -6.85 -11.93 -0.77
N SER A 38 -6.25 -10.90 -1.38
CA SER A 38 -4.89 -10.99 -1.88
C SER A 38 -4.26 -9.61 -2.03
N ALA A 39 -2.92 -9.60 -2.11
CA ALA A 39 -2.14 -8.40 -2.34
C ALA A 39 -0.97 -8.75 -3.26
N GLU A 40 -0.68 -7.85 -4.22
CA GLU A 40 0.44 -8.01 -5.16
C GLU A 40 1.22 -6.70 -5.23
N ILE A 41 2.53 -6.79 -5.07
CA ILE A 41 3.44 -5.65 -5.25
C ILE A 41 4.00 -5.72 -6.66
N VAL A 42 3.83 -4.63 -7.42
CA VAL A 42 4.29 -4.53 -8.80
C VAL A 42 5.25 -3.36 -8.93
N ARG A 43 6.44 -3.58 -9.48
CA ARG A 43 7.34 -2.52 -9.88
C ARG A 43 6.97 -2.11 -11.30
N LEU A 44 6.60 -0.83 -11.48
CA LEU A 44 6.07 -0.35 -12.76
C LEU A 44 7.14 -0.12 -13.81
N ASP A 45 8.32 0.38 -13.39
CA ASP A 45 9.40 0.73 -14.31
C ASP A 45 10.72 0.60 -13.57
N GLU A 46 11.69 -0.10 -14.18
CA GLU A 46 13.00 -0.28 -13.58
C GLU A 46 13.86 0.99 -13.59
N ALA A 47 13.56 1.91 -14.51
CA ALA A 47 14.29 3.18 -14.61
C ALA A 47 13.91 4.17 -13.52
N VAL A 48 12.74 3.99 -12.89
CA VAL A 48 12.26 4.81 -11.77
C VAL A 48 11.79 3.91 -10.64
N THR A 49 11.81 4.44 -9.42
CA THR A 49 11.36 3.69 -8.26
C THR A 49 9.87 3.90 -8.02
N ALA A 50 9.08 3.38 -8.95
CA ALA A 50 7.62 3.47 -8.95
C ALA A 50 6.99 2.10 -8.76
N PHE A 51 6.05 2.01 -7.82
CA PHE A 51 5.42 0.76 -7.45
C PHE A 51 3.92 0.90 -7.34
N GLU A 52 3.22 -0.24 -7.51
CA GLU A 52 1.81 -0.37 -7.16
C GLU A 52 1.63 -1.54 -6.20
N ILE A 53 0.70 -1.40 -5.28
CA ILE A 53 0.19 -2.54 -4.51
C ILE A 53 -1.23 -2.74 -4.98
N ARG A 54 -1.52 -3.93 -5.49
CA ARG A 54 -2.85 -4.30 -5.99
C ARG A 54 -3.51 -5.22 -5.00
N TYR A 55 -4.56 -4.72 -4.34
CA TYR A 55 -5.35 -5.51 -3.40
C TYR A 55 -6.63 -5.98 -4.09
N VAL A 56 -7.07 -7.17 -3.73
CA VAL A 56 -8.36 -7.69 -4.19
C VAL A 56 -9.25 -7.90 -2.97
N PHE A 57 -10.46 -7.38 -3.05
CA PHE A 57 -11.52 -7.59 -2.05
C PHE A 57 -12.61 -8.45 -2.67
N PRO A 58 -13.32 -9.28 -1.87
CA PRO A 58 -14.34 -10.17 -2.42
C PRO A 58 -15.49 -9.39 -3.07
N ASP A 59 -15.83 -8.22 -2.53
CA ASP A 59 -16.90 -7.38 -3.02
C ASP A 59 -16.72 -5.92 -2.57
N ARG A 60 -17.57 -5.05 -3.08
CA ARG A 60 -17.54 -3.62 -2.76
C ARG A 60 -17.90 -3.34 -1.30
N GLU A 61 -18.79 -4.10 -0.71
CA GLU A 61 -19.19 -3.93 0.68
C GLU A 61 -18.03 -4.18 1.64
N THR A 62 -17.26 -5.24 1.41
CA THR A 62 -16.08 -5.56 2.21
C THR A 62 -15.05 -4.45 2.08
N PHE A 63 -14.82 -3.94 0.87
CA PHE A 63 -13.93 -2.82 0.65
C PHE A 63 -14.41 -1.57 1.37
N LYS A 64 -15.71 -1.28 1.32
CA LYS A 64 -16.27 -0.11 1.99
C LYS A 64 -16.07 -0.18 3.51
N ARG A 65 -16.24 -1.36 4.12
CA ARG A 65 -15.97 -1.54 5.54
C ARG A 65 -14.49 -1.33 5.85
N TYR A 66 -13.61 -1.80 4.99
CA TYR A 66 -12.18 -1.54 5.12
C TYR A 66 -11.90 -0.03 5.08
N GLU A 67 -12.47 0.68 4.09
CA GLU A 67 -12.29 2.13 3.95
C GLU A 67 -12.77 2.89 5.18
N ASP A 68 -13.91 2.49 5.74
CA ASP A 68 -14.51 3.20 6.88
C ASP A 68 -13.80 2.89 8.20
N ASP A 69 -13.44 1.63 8.43
CA ASP A 69 -13.00 1.14 9.74
C ASP A 69 -11.49 1.00 9.89
N HIS A 70 -10.74 0.79 8.80
CA HIS A 70 -9.31 0.46 8.85
C HIS A 70 -8.42 1.41 8.05
N ALA A 71 -8.85 1.83 6.87
CA ALA A 71 -8.01 2.60 5.96
C ALA A 71 -7.51 3.92 6.55
N PRO A 72 -8.32 4.70 7.30
CA PRO A 72 -7.81 5.96 7.86
C PRO A 72 -6.59 5.76 8.75
N ARG A 73 -6.60 4.75 9.62
CA ARG A 73 -5.46 4.43 10.49
C ARG A 73 -4.26 3.95 9.69
N LEU A 74 -4.49 3.03 8.75
CA LEU A 74 -3.41 2.45 7.95
C LEU A 74 -2.76 3.49 7.04
N ARG A 75 -3.55 4.38 6.44
CA ARG A 75 -3.04 5.49 5.63
C ARG A 75 -2.24 6.47 6.48
N ALA A 76 -2.71 6.79 7.67
CA ALA A 76 -2.00 7.68 8.59
C ALA A 76 -0.63 7.11 8.97
N GLU A 77 -0.54 5.82 9.24
CA GLU A 77 0.74 5.16 9.52
C GLU A 77 1.70 5.26 8.32
N GLY A 78 1.20 5.06 7.11
CA GLY A 78 2.00 5.19 5.89
C GLY A 78 2.52 6.60 5.69
N VAL A 79 1.68 7.61 5.86
CA VAL A 79 2.05 9.03 5.71
C VAL A 79 3.06 9.44 6.78
N GLU A 80 2.92 8.94 8.01
CA GLU A 80 3.86 9.22 9.09
C GLU A 80 5.27 8.69 8.79
N ARG A 81 5.36 7.47 8.26
CA ARG A 81 6.66 6.85 7.97
C ARG A 81 7.25 7.30 6.63
N PHE A 82 6.41 7.58 5.66
CA PHE A 82 6.81 7.92 4.29
C PHE A 82 6.10 9.18 3.81
N PRO A 83 6.34 10.33 4.47
CA PRO A 83 5.67 11.57 4.08
C PRO A 83 6.28 12.16 2.80
N GLU A 84 5.55 13.08 2.18
CA GLU A 84 6.02 13.82 1.00
C GLU A 84 7.36 14.53 1.25
N SER A 85 7.62 14.96 2.50
CA SER A 85 8.88 15.61 2.88
C SER A 85 10.10 14.72 2.67
N ARG A 86 9.93 13.39 2.59
CA ARG A 86 11.00 12.44 2.25
C ARG A 86 11.12 12.21 0.75
N GLY A 87 10.31 12.89 -0.08
CA GLY A 87 10.32 12.76 -1.53
C GLY A 87 9.38 11.70 -2.08
N VAL A 88 8.52 11.11 -1.26
CA VAL A 88 7.54 10.11 -1.68
C VAL A 88 6.35 10.80 -2.34
N GLN A 89 5.89 10.24 -3.45
CA GLN A 89 4.74 10.78 -4.19
C GLN A 89 3.64 9.73 -4.40
#